data_3e18187a3bba50266481c693c60bb146
#
_entry.id   3e18187a3bba50266481c693c60bb146
#
_cell.length_a   1.000
_cell.length_b   1.000
_cell.length_c   1.000
_cell.angle_alpha   90.00
_cell.angle_beta   90.00
_cell.angle_gamma   90.00
#
_symmetry.space_group_name_H-M   'P 1'
#
loop_
_entity.id
_entity.type
_entity.pdbx_description
1 polymer ?
#
loop_
_entity_poly.entity_id
_entity_poly.type
_entity_poly.pdbx_seq_one_letter_code
_entity_poly.pdbx_strand_id
1 'polypeptide(L)'
;MTKECYYCGFRDPMPFTCKFCGNSYCYNHRLPESHNCPGLLEYKSRARDTGIFYKKDSVVRRKQNHFLNSLNNIISAVKSNYSLMILLIVLISFVLQYIIPGYFSYLALSPYYIFSRPWTLITHMFLHSGPVHLLFNMMFLFFFGPELERRIGGKRFLFVFFISGIIAAIGYSLWSVFILKQYSTAVGASGALFGIFACLAILAPDIEVGLFFFIRMKITYALIFFALLDLLFIGSSGDLVARSAHLSGVVAGLAFGKYLKKKGNYLR
;
A
#
# COMPACT_ATOMS: atom_id res chain seq x y z
N MET A 1 -0.97 33.43 -18.50
CA MET A 1 -1.92 34.36 -19.13
C MET A 1 -1.97 35.60 -18.28
N THR A 2 -1.51 36.74 -18.79
CA THR A 2 -1.61 38.06 -18.13
C THR A 2 -3.07 38.51 -18.12
N LYS A 3 -3.60 38.84 -16.94
CA LYS A 3 -4.95 39.42 -16.82
C LYS A 3 -4.86 40.90 -16.54
N GLU A 4 -5.78 41.67 -17.07
CA GLU A 4 -5.91 43.10 -16.81
C GLU A 4 -6.50 43.35 -15.41
N CYS A 5 -5.93 44.34 -14.71
CA CYS A 5 -6.48 44.80 -13.45
C CYS A 5 -7.82 45.46 -13.65
N TYR A 6 -8.88 44.97 -12.99
CA TYR A 6 -10.24 45.51 -13.10
C TYR A 6 -10.36 46.98 -12.70
N TYR A 7 -9.46 47.49 -11.87
CA TYR A 7 -9.49 48.87 -11.37
C TYR A 7 -8.71 49.86 -12.25
N CYS A 8 -7.49 49.50 -12.70
CA CYS A 8 -6.64 50.43 -13.41
C CYS A 8 -6.19 49.95 -14.83
N GLY A 9 -6.63 48.79 -15.31
CA GLY A 9 -6.30 48.28 -16.64
C GLY A 9 -4.88 47.74 -16.79
N PHE A 10 -4.00 47.85 -15.78
CA PHE A 10 -2.64 47.36 -15.84
C PHE A 10 -2.60 45.85 -16.05
N ARG A 11 -1.78 45.37 -16.99
CA ARG A 11 -1.56 43.94 -17.23
C ARG A 11 -0.51 43.39 -16.30
N ASP A 12 -0.95 42.62 -15.30
CA ASP A 12 -0.06 42.00 -14.33
C ASP A 12 0.22 40.54 -14.73
N PRO A 13 1.48 40.12 -14.77
CA PRO A 13 1.83 38.71 -15.03
C PRO A 13 1.38 37.76 -13.89
N MET A 14 1.18 38.28 -12.68
CA MET A 14 0.70 37.53 -11.51
C MET A 14 -0.52 38.22 -10.87
N PRO A 15 -1.68 38.23 -11.52
CA PRO A 15 -2.86 38.92 -11.03
C PRO A 15 -3.43 38.25 -9.78
N PHE A 16 -3.92 39.06 -8.87
CA PHE A 16 -4.57 38.62 -7.66
C PHE A 16 -6.09 38.68 -7.80
N THR A 17 -6.79 37.60 -7.43
CA THR A 17 -8.27 37.59 -7.43
C THR A 17 -8.80 37.95 -6.05
N CYS A 18 -9.62 39.00 -5.98
CA CYS A 18 -10.22 39.45 -4.72
C CYS A 18 -11.31 38.46 -4.22
N LYS A 19 -11.20 38.03 -2.97
CA LYS A 19 -12.17 37.09 -2.35
C LYS A 19 -13.55 37.65 -2.12
N PHE A 20 -13.72 38.99 -2.08
CA PHE A 20 -14.98 39.65 -1.80
C PHE A 20 -15.78 39.95 -3.08
N CYS A 21 -15.14 40.41 -4.15
CA CYS A 21 -15.83 40.76 -5.39
C CYS A 21 -15.52 39.82 -6.57
N GLY A 22 -14.58 38.90 -6.46
CA GLY A 22 -14.24 37.90 -7.49
C GLY A 22 -13.39 38.43 -8.67
N ASN A 23 -13.13 39.73 -8.77
CA ASN A 23 -12.39 40.34 -9.87
C ASN A 23 -10.87 40.23 -9.70
N SER A 24 -10.12 40.32 -10.80
CA SER A 24 -8.66 40.26 -10.83
C SER A 24 -8.02 41.64 -10.75
N TYR A 25 -6.94 41.77 -9.94
CA TYR A 25 -6.25 43.02 -9.65
C TYR A 25 -4.73 42.86 -9.75
N CYS A 26 -4.05 43.95 -10.06
CA CYS A 26 -2.59 44.02 -10.02
C CYS A 26 -2.08 44.13 -8.57
N TYR A 27 -0.77 44.03 -8.39
CA TYR A 27 -0.12 44.12 -7.08
C TYR A 27 -0.54 45.34 -6.25
N ASN A 28 -0.65 46.54 -6.87
CA ASN A 28 -1.02 47.78 -6.18
C ASN A 28 -2.48 47.80 -5.71
N HIS A 29 -3.37 47.09 -6.43
CA HIS A 29 -4.81 47.05 -6.14
C HIS A 29 -5.30 45.72 -5.56
N ARG A 30 -4.38 44.91 -5.04
CA ARG A 30 -4.68 43.56 -4.51
C ARG A 30 -5.55 43.58 -3.24
N LEU A 31 -5.41 44.65 -2.42
CA LEU A 31 -6.18 44.76 -1.19
C LEU A 31 -7.60 45.30 -1.50
N PRO A 32 -8.66 44.81 -0.82
CA PRO A 32 -10.02 45.25 -1.05
C PRO A 32 -10.21 46.76 -0.88
N GLU A 33 -9.46 47.38 0.02
CA GLU A 33 -9.45 48.81 0.27
C GLU A 33 -8.84 49.63 -0.87
N SER A 34 -7.85 49.04 -1.58
CA SER A 34 -7.12 49.73 -2.69
C SER A 34 -7.96 49.80 -3.99
N HIS A 35 -9.07 49.10 -4.10
CA HIS A 35 -9.94 49.10 -5.30
C HIS A 35 -11.40 49.36 -4.98
N ASN A 36 -11.72 49.99 -3.81
CA ASN A 36 -13.07 50.30 -3.40
C ASN A 36 -14.04 49.14 -3.56
N CYS A 37 -13.68 47.97 -2.99
CA CYS A 37 -14.35 46.71 -3.22
C CYS A 37 -15.83 46.69 -2.80
N PRO A 38 -16.79 46.55 -3.71
CA PRO A 38 -18.23 46.52 -3.36
C PRO A 38 -18.56 45.32 -2.47
N GLY A 39 -17.94 44.17 -2.67
CA GLY A 39 -18.15 42.99 -1.83
C GLY A 39 -17.64 43.17 -0.40
N LEU A 40 -16.59 43.99 -0.18
CA LEU A 40 -16.15 44.35 1.18
C LEU A 40 -17.13 45.28 1.86
N LEU A 41 -17.73 46.24 1.12
CA LEU A 41 -18.76 47.15 1.66
C LEU A 41 -20.01 46.36 2.08
N GLU A 42 -20.47 45.45 1.23
CA GLU A 42 -21.58 44.57 1.53
C GLU A 42 -21.29 43.65 2.73
N TYR A 43 -20.09 43.10 2.84
CA TYR A 43 -19.68 42.34 4.00
C TYR A 43 -19.70 43.15 5.28
N LYS A 44 -19.15 44.39 5.24
CA LYS A 44 -19.15 45.30 6.39
C LYS A 44 -20.56 45.75 6.79
N SER A 45 -21.50 45.92 5.85
CA SER A 45 -22.89 46.25 6.18
C SER A 45 -23.59 45.08 6.84
N ARG A 46 -23.48 43.88 6.28
CA ARG A 46 -24.06 42.66 6.90
C ARG A 46 -23.50 42.41 8.30
N ALA A 47 -22.20 42.61 8.51
CA ALA A 47 -21.57 42.45 9.82
C ALA A 47 -22.07 43.45 10.83
N ARG A 48 -22.41 44.71 10.43
CA ARG A 48 -23.03 45.73 11.26
C ARG A 48 -24.46 45.35 11.63
N ASP A 49 -25.26 44.90 10.66
CA ASP A 49 -26.68 44.58 10.83
C ASP A 49 -26.88 43.30 11.67
N THR A 50 -25.97 42.34 11.59
CA THR A 50 -26.08 41.05 12.30
C THR A 50 -25.28 41.01 13.59
N GLY A 51 -24.36 41.94 13.84
CA GLY A 51 -23.41 41.93 14.98
C GLY A 51 -22.39 40.76 14.94
N ILE A 52 -22.34 39.99 13.86
CA ILE A 52 -21.53 38.79 13.76
C ILE A 52 -20.31 39.08 12.89
N PHE A 53 -19.20 39.49 13.51
CA PHE A 53 -17.89 39.69 12.83
C PHE A 53 -17.12 38.40 12.59
N TYR A 54 -17.41 37.32 13.35
CA TYR A 54 -16.84 35.98 13.18
C TYR A 54 -17.85 34.90 13.60
N LYS A 55 -18.15 33.97 12.72
CA LYS A 55 -18.81 32.71 13.12
C LYS A 55 -17.85 31.87 13.91
N LYS A 56 -17.95 31.85 15.24
CA LYS A 56 -17.17 31.02 16.15
C LYS A 56 -17.29 29.52 15.81
N ASP A 57 -18.38 29.13 15.17
CA ASP A 57 -18.67 27.73 14.77
C ASP A 57 -17.84 27.21 13.60
N SER A 58 -17.22 28.10 12.79
CA SER A 58 -16.46 27.68 11.62
C SER A 58 -15.08 27.10 11.97
N VAL A 59 -14.46 27.49 13.09
CA VAL A 59 -13.13 27.06 13.49
C VAL A 59 -13.17 25.66 14.11
N VAL A 60 -14.16 25.37 14.94
CA VAL A 60 -14.34 24.05 15.58
C VAL A 60 -14.83 23.01 14.56
N ARG A 61 -15.80 23.36 13.69
CA ARG A 61 -16.25 22.51 12.59
C ARG A 61 -15.16 22.21 11.57
N ARG A 62 -14.27 23.18 11.29
CA ARG A 62 -13.16 22.97 10.33
C ARG A 62 -12.14 21.97 10.85
N LYS A 63 -11.84 21.94 12.16
CA LYS A 63 -10.92 20.97 12.78
C LYS A 63 -11.53 19.57 12.83
N GLN A 64 -12.81 19.45 13.17
CA GLN A 64 -13.54 18.19 13.25
C GLN A 64 -13.76 17.59 11.86
N ASN A 65 -14.08 18.41 10.86
CA ASN A 65 -14.21 17.97 9.47
C ASN A 65 -12.87 17.54 8.86
N HIS A 66 -11.74 18.14 9.25
CA HIS A 66 -10.43 17.74 8.72
C HIS A 66 -10.04 16.35 9.20
N PHE A 67 -10.26 16.03 10.47
CA PHE A 67 -9.98 14.68 11.00
C PHE A 67 -10.91 13.63 10.39
N LEU A 68 -12.22 13.89 10.33
CA LEU A 68 -13.20 13.00 9.72
C LEU A 68 -12.94 12.82 8.21
N ASN A 69 -12.58 13.89 7.51
CA ASN A 69 -12.21 13.81 6.09
C ASN A 69 -10.92 13.01 5.89
N SER A 70 -9.94 13.17 6.77
CA SER A 70 -8.72 12.36 6.73
C SER A 70 -9.01 10.87 6.97
N LEU A 71 -9.85 10.54 7.95
CA LEU A 71 -10.30 9.16 8.18
C LEU A 71 -11.06 8.60 6.96
N ASN A 72 -11.99 9.36 6.40
CA ASN A 72 -12.74 8.94 5.22
C ASN A 72 -11.82 8.74 4.00
N ASN A 73 -10.79 9.58 3.85
CA ASN A 73 -9.78 9.41 2.80
C ASN A 73 -8.96 8.14 3.00
N ILE A 74 -8.55 7.84 4.24
CA ILE A 74 -7.84 6.59 4.57
C ILE A 74 -8.74 5.38 4.31
N ILE A 75 -9.98 5.40 4.77
CA ILE A 75 -10.95 4.33 4.55
C ILE A 75 -11.21 4.12 3.04
N SER A 76 -11.35 5.20 2.27
CA SER A 76 -11.55 5.10 0.83
C SER A 76 -10.31 4.55 0.12
N ALA A 77 -9.10 4.96 0.53
CA ALA A 77 -7.85 4.44 0.01
C ALA A 77 -7.69 2.94 0.28
N VAL A 78 -8.01 2.49 1.49
CA VAL A 78 -7.99 1.05 1.83
C VAL A 78 -9.04 0.27 1.03
N LYS A 79 -10.27 0.80 0.87
CA LYS A 79 -11.33 0.15 0.07
C LYS A 79 -11.01 0.07 -1.42
N SER A 80 -10.23 1.00 -1.96
CA SER A 80 -9.85 1.03 -3.38
C SER A 80 -8.56 0.30 -3.69
N ASN A 81 -7.82 -0.18 -2.66
CA ASN A 81 -6.50 -0.77 -2.82
C ASN A 81 -6.42 -2.10 -2.03
N TYR A 82 -6.43 -3.21 -2.76
CA TYR A 82 -6.43 -4.55 -2.17
C TYR A 82 -5.15 -4.88 -1.40
N SER A 83 -4.00 -4.34 -1.80
CA SER A 83 -2.75 -4.56 -1.06
C SER A 83 -2.79 -3.90 0.32
N LEU A 84 -3.36 -2.70 0.44
CA LEU A 84 -3.58 -2.05 1.74
C LEU A 84 -4.66 -2.76 2.57
N MET A 85 -5.67 -3.32 1.91
CA MET A 85 -6.69 -4.13 2.59
C MET A 85 -6.08 -5.41 3.19
N ILE A 86 -5.24 -6.12 2.43
CA ILE A 86 -4.52 -7.30 2.94
C ILE A 86 -3.61 -6.90 4.12
N LEU A 87 -2.88 -5.80 4.01
CA LEU A 87 -2.04 -5.29 5.09
C LEU A 87 -2.84 -5.07 6.37
N LEU A 88 -4.00 -4.43 6.28
CA LEU A 88 -4.89 -4.22 7.42
C LEU A 88 -5.39 -5.55 8.02
N ILE A 89 -5.80 -6.51 7.17
CA ILE A 89 -6.25 -7.82 7.62
C ILE A 89 -5.12 -8.55 8.36
N VAL A 90 -3.88 -8.50 7.85
CA VAL A 90 -2.71 -9.11 8.51
C VAL A 90 -2.46 -8.46 9.89
N LEU A 91 -2.52 -7.13 10.00
CA LEU A 91 -2.35 -6.43 11.28
C LEU A 91 -3.43 -6.84 12.29
N ILE A 92 -4.69 -6.91 11.85
CA ILE A 92 -5.79 -7.39 12.71
C ILE A 92 -5.56 -8.84 13.11
N SER A 93 -5.21 -9.72 12.18
CA SER A 93 -4.95 -11.14 12.46
C SER A 93 -3.78 -11.31 13.44
N PHE A 94 -2.73 -10.48 13.33
CA PHE A 94 -1.61 -10.49 14.27
C PHE A 94 -2.03 -10.13 15.69
N VAL A 95 -2.96 -9.21 15.88
CA VAL A 95 -3.52 -8.90 17.19
C VAL A 95 -4.39 -10.07 17.70
N LEU A 96 -5.24 -10.62 16.84
CA LEU A 96 -6.15 -11.72 17.21
C LEU A 96 -5.41 -12.98 17.62
N GLN A 97 -4.23 -13.28 17.06
CA GLN A 97 -3.44 -14.45 17.45
C GLN A 97 -2.92 -14.39 18.90
N TYR A 98 -2.85 -13.20 19.52
CA TYR A 98 -2.51 -13.04 20.94
C TYR A 98 -3.72 -12.99 21.87
N ILE A 99 -4.89 -12.63 21.33
CA ILE A 99 -6.11 -12.47 22.14
C ILE A 99 -6.93 -13.77 22.17
N ILE A 100 -7.00 -14.51 21.05
CA ILE A 100 -7.87 -15.67 20.92
C ILE A 100 -7.06 -16.95 21.12
N PRO A 101 -7.30 -17.72 22.21
CA PRO A 101 -6.64 -19.01 22.43
C PRO A 101 -6.86 -19.97 21.24
N GLY A 102 -5.81 -20.62 20.78
CA GLY A 102 -5.88 -21.58 19.67
C GLY A 102 -5.96 -20.97 18.25
N TYR A 103 -6.12 -19.65 18.11
CA TYR A 103 -6.18 -18.97 16.82
C TYR A 103 -4.98 -19.31 15.93
N PHE A 104 -3.78 -19.18 16.49
CA PHE A 104 -2.54 -19.45 15.76
C PHE A 104 -2.46 -20.93 15.32
N SER A 105 -2.65 -21.88 16.23
CA SER A 105 -2.51 -23.32 15.96
C SER A 105 -3.58 -23.88 15.02
N TYR A 106 -4.77 -23.24 14.96
CA TYR A 106 -5.86 -23.64 14.08
C TYR A 106 -5.68 -23.13 12.65
N LEU A 107 -5.04 -21.98 12.48
CA LEU A 107 -4.87 -21.30 11.19
C LEU A 107 -3.48 -21.44 10.58
N ALA A 108 -2.46 -21.85 11.36
CA ALA A 108 -1.11 -22.07 10.88
C ALA A 108 -1.03 -23.29 9.93
N LEU A 109 -0.20 -23.18 8.89
CA LEU A 109 0.05 -24.27 7.96
C LEU A 109 0.85 -25.37 8.67
N SER A 110 0.31 -26.57 8.71
CA SER A 110 1.03 -27.77 9.12
C SER A 110 0.92 -28.81 8.00
N PRO A 111 2.04 -29.30 7.47
CA PRO A 111 2.02 -30.35 6.43
C PRO A 111 1.25 -31.60 6.86
N TYR A 112 1.28 -31.94 8.15
CA TYR A 112 0.57 -33.09 8.69
C TYR A 112 -0.96 -32.96 8.59
N TYR A 113 -1.49 -31.75 8.75
CA TYR A 113 -2.94 -31.48 8.78
C TYR A 113 -3.49 -30.89 7.49
N ILE A 114 -2.72 -30.83 6.41
CA ILE A 114 -3.10 -30.13 5.17
C ILE A 114 -4.42 -30.65 4.56
N PHE A 115 -4.68 -31.96 4.63
CA PHE A 115 -5.90 -32.56 4.12
C PHE A 115 -7.10 -32.41 5.07
N SER A 116 -6.89 -32.40 6.37
CA SER A 116 -7.95 -32.20 7.36
C SER A 116 -8.23 -30.72 7.64
N ARG A 117 -7.29 -29.81 7.34
CA ARG A 117 -7.40 -28.37 7.52
C ARG A 117 -6.97 -27.62 6.25
N PRO A 118 -7.65 -27.81 5.10
CA PRO A 118 -7.24 -27.21 3.82
C PRO A 118 -7.26 -25.69 3.81
N TRP A 119 -8.05 -25.04 4.69
CA TRP A 119 -8.02 -23.58 4.84
C TRP A 119 -6.65 -23.03 5.23
N THR A 120 -5.78 -23.83 5.87
CA THR A 120 -4.44 -23.42 6.27
C THR A 120 -3.54 -23.08 5.09
N LEU A 121 -3.85 -23.58 3.88
CA LEU A 121 -3.21 -23.15 2.63
C LEU A 121 -3.38 -21.66 2.33
N ILE A 122 -4.38 -21.02 2.93
CA ILE A 122 -4.67 -19.59 2.75
C ILE A 122 -4.44 -18.83 4.07
N THR A 123 -4.92 -19.35 5.18
CA THR A 123 -4.93 -18.60 6.45
C THR A 123 -3.54 -18.35 7.02
N HIS A 124 -2.57 -19.24 6.76
CA HIS A 124 -1.18 -19.07 7.23
C HIS A 124 -0.55 -17.76 6.75
N MET A 125 -0.98 -17.23 5.59
CA MET A 125 -0.46 -15.97 5.04
C MET A 125 -0.78 -14.76 5.92
N PHE A 126 -1.79 -14.85 6.78
CA PHE A 126 -2.22 -13.77 7.67
C PHE A 126 -1.64 -13.87 9.07
N LEU A 127 -0.91 -14.95 9.39
CA LEU A 127 -0.25 -15.17 10.67
C LEU A 127 1.23 -14.82 10.61
N HIS A 128 1.81 -14.41 11.73
CA HIS A 128 3.24 -14.10 11.80
C HIS A 128 3.83 -14.60 13.13
N SER A 129 5.06 -15.14 13.08
CA SER A 129 5.73 -15.73 14.25
C SER A 129 6.21 -14.70 15.27
N GLY A 130 6.25 -13.42 14.93
CA GLY A 130 6.63 -12.34 15.84
C GLY A 130 6.65 -10.96 15.16
N PRO A 131 6.88 -9.88 15.96
CA PRO A 131 6.80 -8.50 15.46
C PRO A 131 7.80 -8.19 14.33
N VAL A 132 9.02 -8.73 14.41
CA VAL A 132 10.06 -8.50 13.38
C VAL A 132 9.67 -9.16 12.06
N HIS A 133 9.15 -10.40 12.12
CA HIS A 133 8.65 -11.12 10.94
C HIS A 133 7.47 -10.37 10.31
N LEU A 134 6.52 -9.89 11.14
CA LEU A 134 5.42 -9.06 10.68
C LEU A 134 5.94 -7.78 9.99
N LEU A 135 6.85 -7.05 10.64
CA LEU A 135 7.37 -5.78 10.15
C LEU A 135 7.96 -5.92 8.74
N PHE A 136 8.84 -6.90 8.52
CA PHE A 136 9.44 -7.12 7.20
C PHE A 136 8.39 -7.50 6.13
N ASN A 137 7.43 -8.36 6.46
CA ASN A 137 6.35 -8.72 5.53
C ASN A 137 5.48 -7.51 5.19
N MET A 138 5.09 -6.71 6.18
CA MET A 138 4.24 -5.53 5.97
C MET A 138 4.97 -4.43 5.20
N MET A 139 6.24 -4.21 5.51
CA MET A 139 7.09 -3.28 4.75
C MET A 139 7.18 -3.71 3.28
N PHE A 140 7.41 -4.99 3.02
CA PHE A 140 7.48 -5.52 1.68
C PHE A 140 6.15 -5.38 0.92
N LEU A 141 5.04 -5.73 1.57
CA LEU A 141 3.70 -5.56 1.00
C LEU A 141 3.38 -4.09 0.72
N PHE A 142 3.74 -3.20 1.63
CA PHE A 142 3.49 -1.76 1.51
C PHE A 142 4.20 -1.14 0.30
N PHE A 143 5.46 -1.53 0.03
CA PHE A 143 6.21 -0.97 -1.10
C PHE A 143 5.87 -1.65 -2.44
N PHE A 144 5.77 -2.96 -2.47
CA PHE A 144 5.63 -3.70 -3.73
C PHE A 144 4.19 -4.08 -4.06
N GLY A 145 3.31 -4.18 -3.07
CA GLY A 145 1.90 -4.51 -3.27
C GLY A 145 1.17 -3.50 -4.14
N PRO A 146 1.10 -2.20 -3.74
CA PRO A 146 0.42 -1.17 -4.52
C PRO A 146 1.04 -0.98 -5.91
N GLU A 147 2.36 -1.15 -6.04
CA GLU A 147 3.04 -1.01 -7.32
C GLU A 147 2.64 -2.10 -8.31
N LEU A 148 2.58 -3.36 -7.87
CA LEU A 148 2.06 -4.43 -8.73
C LEU A 148 0.57 -4.24 -9.00
N GLU A 149 -0.23 -3.93 -7.97
CA GLU A 149 -1.67 -3.74 -8.11
C GLU A 149 -2.02 -2.64 -9.11
N ARG A 150 -1.30 -1.52 -9.09
CA ARG A 150 -1.47 -0.42 -10.05
C ARG A 150 -1.21 -0.88 -11.49
N ARG A 151 -0.23 -1.77 -11.71
CA ARG A 151 0.14 -2.26 -13.05
C ARG A 151 -0.82 -3.28 -13.63
N ILE A 152 -1.34 -4.19 -12.81
CA ILE A 152 -2.13 -5.32 -13.30
C ILE A 152 -3.62 -5.26 -12.92
N GLY A 153 -3.98 -4.30 -12.07
CA GLY A 153 -5.33 -4.16 -11.51
C GLY A 153 -5.59 -5.08 -10.31
N GLY A 154 -6.49 -4.64 -9.43
CA GLY A 154 -6.70 -5.26 -8.12
C GLY A 154 -7.10 -6.74 -8.15
N LYS A 155 -8.00 -7.15 -9.05
CA LYS A 155 -8.42 -8.57 -9.15
C LYS A 155 -7.26 -9.50 -9.52
N ARG A 156 -6.38 -9.07 -10.46
CA ARG A 156 -5.20 -9.86 -10.84
C ARG A 156 -4.15 -9.85 -9.74
N PHE A 157 -4.01 -8.74 -9.02
CA PHE A 157 -3.13 -8.65 -7.85
C PHE A 157 -3.54 -9.67 -6.78
N LEU A 158 -4.83 -9.73 -6.40
CA LEU A 158 -5.34 -10.74 -5.47
C LEU A 158 -5.06 -12.16 -5.95
N PHE A 159 -5.29 -12.41 -7.25
CA PHE A 159 -5.01 -13.71 -7.83
C PHE A 159 -3.52 -14.10 -7.71
N VAL A 160 -2.59 -13.17 -8.05
CA VAL A 160 -1.14 -13.41 -7.88
C VAL A 160 -0.79 -13.64 -6.41
N PHE A 161 -1.32 -12.82 -5.48
CA PHE A 161 -1.06 -12.97 -4.05
C PHE A 161 -1.50 -14.35 -3.53
N PHE A 162 -2.77 -14.71 -3.73
CA PHE A 162 -3.29 -15.95 -3.18
C PHE A 162 -2.71 -17.21 -3.84
N ILE A 163 -2.58 -17.21 -5.16
CA ILE A 163 -2.04 -18.40 -5.86
C ILE A 163 -0.56 -18.58 -5.55
N SER A 164 0.23 -17.50 -5.51
CA SER A 164 1.64 -17.61 -5.10
C SER A 164 1.78 -18.10 -3.65
N GLY A 165 0.92 -17.64 -2.75
CA GLY A 165 0.90 -18.12 -1.36
C GLY A 165 0.49 -19.61 -1.24
N ILE A 166 -0.50 -20.05 -2.00
CA ILE A 166 -0.90 -21.47 -2.03
C ILE A 166 0.21 -22.35 -2.60
N ILE A 167 0.83 -21.94 -3.71
CA ILE A 167 1.97 -22.68 -4.31
C ILE A 167 3.15 -22.70 -3.34
N ALA A 168 3.40 -21.60 -2.63
CA ALA A 168 4.42 -21.54 -1.58
C ALA A 168 4.13 -22.51 -0.43
N ALA A 169 2.88 -22.59 0.02
CA ALA A 169 2.44 -23.53 1.07
C ALA A 169 2.62 -25.00 0.65
N ILE A 170 2.25 -25.31 -0.60
CA ILE A 170 2.43 -26.66 -1.16
C ILE A 170 3.92 -26.99 -1.28
N GLY A 171 4.74 -26.08 -1.84
CA GLY A 171 6.18 -26.27 -1.99
C GLY A 171 6.89 -26.46 -0.63
N TYR A 172 6.52 -25.66 0.37
CA TYR A 172 6.98 -25.84 1.74
C TYR A 172 6.61 -27.21 2.29
N SER A 173 5.36 -27.62 2.14
CA SER A 173 4.86 -28.88 2.68
C SER A 173 5.55 -30.08 2.03
N LEU A 174 5.71 -30.07 0.71
CA LEU A 174 6.45 -31.13 0.00
C LEU A 174 7.91 -31.18 0.44
N TRP A 175 8.60 -30.05 0.52
CA TRP A 175 9.99 -29.98 0.98
C TRP A 175 10.13 -30.50 2.42
N SER A 176 9.26 -30.03 3.33
CA SER A 176 9.28 -30.41 4.74
C SER A 176 9.06 -31.91 4.95
N VAL A 177 8.09 -32.50 4.26
CA VAL A 177 7.73 -33.91 4.41
C VAL A 177 8.74 -34.85 3.73
N PHE A 178 9.06 -34.58 2.45
CA PHE A 178 9.85 -35.55 1.64
C PHE A 178 11.34 -35.36 1.76
N ILE A 179 11.81 -34.12 1.99
CA ILE A 179 13.25 -33.83 2.06
C ILE A 179 13.74 -33.76 3.50
N LEU A 180 13.10 -32.90 4.32
CA LEU A 180 13.52 -32.71 5.72
C LEU A 180 12.97 -33.78 6.65
N LYS A 181 11.93 -34.52 6.25
CA LYS A 181 11.19 -35.49 7.06
C LYS A 181 10.70 -34.90 8.37
N GLN A 182 10.25 -33.67 8.32
CA GLN A 182 9.73 -32.88 9.45
C GLN A 182 8.34 -32.35 9.14
N TYR A 183 7.57 -32.08 10.20
CA TYR A 183 6.21 -31.55 10.11
C TYR A 183 6.09 -30.18 10.79
N SER A 184 7.13 -29.36 10.66
CA SER A 184 7.13 -28.01 11.22
C SER A 184 6.03 -27.15 10.66
N THR A 185 5.48 -26.27 11.49
CA THR A 185 4.46 -25.32 11.07
C THR A 185 5.09 -24.13 10.36
N ALA A 186 4.39 -23.60 9.33
CA ALA A 186 4.78 -22.39 8.63
C ALA A 186 3.68 -21.33 8.73
N VAL A 187 4.09 -20.06 8.85
CA VAL A 187 3.24 -18.88 8.88
C VAL A 187 3.93 -17.73 8.17
N GLY A 188 3.15 -16.80 7.65
CA GLY A 188 3.62 -15.57 7.04
C GLY A 188 3.20 -15.41 5.58
N ALA A 189 3.07 -14.16 5.17
CA ALA A 189 2.74 -13.79 3.80
C ALA A 189 3.93 -13.92 2.83
N SER A 190 5.14 -14.21 3.33
CA SER A 190 6.40 -14.08 2.58
C SER A 190 6.43 -14.86 1.27
N GLY A 191 5.90 -16.07 1.21
CA GLY A 191 5.80 -16.85 -0.03
C GLY A 191 4.97 -16.13 -1.10
N ALA A 192 3.83 -15.57 -0.73
CA ALA A 192 3.00 -14.74 -1.62
C ALA A 192 3.71 -13.45 -2.04
N LEU A 193 4.44 -12.81 -1.12
CA LEU A 193 5.20 -11.60 -1.36
C LEU A 193 6.37 -11.83 -2.33
N PHE A 194 7.09 -12.93 -2.20
CA PHE A 194 8.10 -13.34 -3.18
C PHE A 194 7.49 -13.57 -4.57
N GLY A 195 6.26 -14.09 -4.63
CA GLY A 195 5.49 -14.17 -5.88
C GLY A 195 5.16 -12.81 -6.47
N ILE A 196 4.69 -11.84 -5.67
CA ILE A 196 4.48 -10.46 -6.08
C ILE A 196 5.77 -9.85 -6.62
N PHE A 197 6.88 -10.01 -5.90
CA PHE A 197 8.18 -9.47 -6.24
C PHE A 197 8.70 -10.03 -7.57
N ALA A 198 8.59 -11.34 -7.75
CA ALA A 198 8.97 -12.00 -8.99
C ALA A 198 8.11 -11.59 -10.19
N CYS A 199 6.80 -11.46 -9.99
CA CYS A 199 5.89 -10.96 -11.01
C CYS A 199 6.25 -9.52 -11.41
N LEU A 200 6.50 -8.65 -10.43
CA LEU A 200 6.89 -7.26 -10.66
C LEU A 200 8.24 -7.16 -11.37
N ALA A 201 9.24 -7.99 -11.01
CA ALA A 201 10.54 -8.04 -11.68
C ALA A 201 10.45 -8.41 -13.18
N ILE A 202 9.45 -9.20 -13.58
CA ILE A 202 9.19 -9.50 -15.01
C ILE A 202 8.48 -8.35 -15.72
N LEU A 203 7.54 -7.68 -15.05
CA LEU A 203 6.71 -6.64 -15.67
C LEU A 203 7.41 -5.28 -15.70
N ALA A 204 8.26 -5.00 -14.72
CA ALA A 204 8.95 -3.74 -14.55
C ALA A 204 10.40 -3.95 -14.06
N PRO A 205 11.27 -4.54 -14.89
CA PRO A 205 12.64 -4.93 -14.52
C PRO A 205 13.55 -3.76 -14.17
N ASP A 206 13.19 -2.55 -14.58
CA ASP A 206 13.99 -1.34 -14.40
C ASP A 206 13.68 -0.59 -13.09
N ILE A 207 12.71 -1.07 -12.30
CA ILE A 207 12.47 -0.50 -10.97
C ILE A 207 13.73 -0.66 -10.14
N GLU A 208 14.19 0.44 -9.55
CA GLU A 208 15.26 0.44 -8.57
C GLU A 208 14.71 0.23 -7.17
N VAL A 209 15.32 -0.69 -6.45
CA VAL A 209 14.99 -0.98 -5.05
C VAL A 209 16.21 -0.73 -4.17
N GLY A 210 15.98 -0.22 -2.97
CA GLY A 210 17.02 -0.02 -1.97
C GLY A 210 17.20 -1.27 -1.11
N LEU A 211 18.20 -2.10 -1.42
CA LEU A 211 18.54 -3.21 -0.55
C LEU A 211 19.13 -2.67 0.76
N PHE A 212 18.54 -3.07 1.90
CA PHE A 212 18.88 -2.53 3.23
C PHE A 212 18.87 -1.00 3.30
N PHE A 213 18.04 -0.32 2.46
CA PHE A 213 17.91 1.14 2.32
C PHE A 213 19.13 1.88 1.74
N PHE A 214 20.27 1.23 1.56
CA PHE A 214 21.53 1.88 1.17
C PHE A 214 22.00 1.48 -0.24
N ILE A 215 21.80 0.24 -0.66
CA ILE A 215 22.31 -0.26 -1.93
C ILE A 215 21.18 -0.22 -2.97
N ARG A 216 21.26 0.71 -3.91
CA ARG A 216 20.33 0.78 -5.03
C ARG A 216 20.67 -0.26 -6.08
N MET A 217 19.69 -1.06 -6.47
CA MET A 217 19.84 -2.05 -7.55
C MET A 217 18.50 -2.27 -8.25
N LYS A 218 18.56 -2.78 -9.50
CA LYS A 218 17.32 -3.15 -10.20
C LYS A 218 16.63 -4.31 -9.46
N ILE A 219 15.30 -4.27 -9.46
CA ILE A 219 14.46 -5.29 -8.81
C ILE A 219 14.82 -6.72 -9.23
N THR A 220 15.23 -6.92 -10.47
CA THR A 220 15.65 -8.21 -10.99
C THR A 220 16.89 -8.74 -10.26
N TYR A 221 17.88 -7.88 -10.00
CA TYR A 221 19.08 -8.29 -9.25
C TYR A 221 18.76 -8.56 -7.78
N ALA A 222 17.88 -7.75 -7.19
CA ALA A 222 17.41 -8.01 -5.83
C ALA A 222 16.66 -9.35 -5.73
N LEU A 223 15.81 -9.69 -6.69
CA LEU A 223 15.13 -10.99 -6.75
C LEU A 223 16.13 -12.13 -6.84
N ILE A 224 17.12 -12.03 -7.75
CA ILE A 224 18.17 -13.05 -7.89
C ILE A 224 18.96 -13.21 -6.59
N PHE A 225 19.33 -12.10 -5.96
CA PHE A 225 20.06 -12.10 -4.69
C PHE A 225 19.30 -12.83 -3.59
N PHE A 226 18.01 -12.49 -3.36
CA PHE A 226 17.22 -13.18 -2.35
C PHE A 226 16.96 -14.65 -2.69
N ALA A 227 16.70 -14.98 -3.96
CA ALA A 227 16.50 -16.36 -4.39
C ALA A 227 17.77 -17.21 -4.21
N LEU A 228 18.95 -16.65 -4.48
CA LEU A 228 20.24 -17.31 -4.24
C LEU A 228 20.52 -17.49 -2.75
N LEU A 229 20.22 -16.51 -1.91
CA LEU A 229 20.31 -16.65 -0.46
C LEU A 229 19.38 -17.76 0.06
N ASP A 230 18.15 -17.82 -0.40
CA ASP A 230 17.22 -18.87 -0.01
C ASP A 230 17.70 -20.25 -0.50
N LEU A 231 18.24 -20.34 -1.71
CA LEU A 231 18.80 -21.60 -2.24
C LEU A 231 20.03 -22.05 -1.47
N LEU A 232 20.93 -21.12 -1.12
CA LEU A 232 22.17 -21.41 -0.40
C LEU A 232 21.90 -21.93 1.02
N PHE A 233 20.90 -21.40 1.68
CA PHE A 233 20.59 -21.75 3.07
C PHE A 233 19.36 -22.65 3.22
N ILE A 234 18.82 -23.21 2.11
CA ILE A 234 17.68 -24.13 2.18
C ILE A 234 18.07 -25.40 2.95
N GLY A 235 17.28 -25.73 3.96
CA GLY A 235 17.55 -26.91 4.79
C GLY A 235 18.57 -26.69 5.91
N SER A 236 19.04 -25.46 6.16
CA SER A 236 19.90 -25.16 7.30
C SER A 236 19.19 -25.49 8.62
N SER A 237 19.90 -26.20 9.51
CA SER A 237 19.37 -26.56 10.83
C SER A 237 19.16 -25.31 11.69
N GLY A 238 17.97 -25.19 12.31
CA GLY A 238 17.60 -24.05 13.15
C GLY A 238 17.07 -22.84 12.39
N ASP A 239 16.84 -22.94 11.09
CA ASP A 239 16.31 -21.85 10.29
C ASP A 239 14.80 -21.67 10.54
N LEU A 240 14.43 -20.47 10.99
CA LEU A 240 13.03 -20.06 11.18
C LEU A 240 12.36 -19.60 9.87
N VAL A 241 13.12 -19.55 8.76
CA VAL A 241 12.66 -19.05 7.47
C VAL A 241 12.24 -20.22 6.58
N ALA A 242 11.02 -20.19 6.11
CA ALA A 242 10.48 -21.19 5.16
C ALA A 242 10.98 -20.92 3.73
N ARG A 243 12.29 -21.14 3.46
CA ARG A 243 12.96 -20.79 2.19
C ARG A 243 12.38 -21.51 0.98
N SER A 244 11.99 -22.77 1.15
CA SER A 244 11.28 -23.51 0.10
C SER A 244 9.96 -22.90 -0.28
N ALA A 245 9.24 -22.26 0.68
CA ALA A 245 8.04 -21.48 0.39
C ALA A 245 8.35 -20.24 -0.46
N HIS A 246 9.43 -19.51 -0.13
CA HIS A 246 9.87 -18.34 -0.90
C HIS A 246 10.20 -18.71 -2.34
N LEU A 247 11.03 -19.73 -2.55
CA LEU A 247 11.42 -20.20 -3.88
C LEU A 247 10.21 -20.67 -4.71
N SER A 248 9.28 -21.39 -4.07
CA SER A 248 8.04 -21.81 -4.74
C SER A 248 7.15 -20.60 -5.12
N GLY A 249 7.08 -19.59 -4.25
CA GLY A 249 6.42 -18.31 -4.53
C GLY A 249 7.07 -17.57 -5.70
N VAL A 250 8.41 -17.53 -5.77
CA VAL A 250 9.16 -16.96 -6.91
C VAL A 250 8.76 -17.63 -8.21
N VAL A 251 8.75 -18.98 -8.26
CA VAL A 251 8.38 -19.73 -9.47
C VAL A 251 6.97 -19.35 -9.94
N ALA A 252 6.01 -19.29 -9.01
CA ALA A 252 4.64 -18.86 -9.32
C ALA A 252 4.58 -17.43 -9.88
N GLY A 253 5.28 -16.49 -9.23
CA GLY A 253 5.32 -15.08 -9.65
C GLY A 253 5.98 -14.89 -11.02
N LEU A 254 7.06 -15.58 -11.31
CA LEU A 254 7.72 -15.59 -12.63
C LEU A 254 6.79 -16.11 -13.73
N ALA A 255 6.06 -17.19 -13.46
CA ALA A 255 5.10 -17.77 -14.40
C ALA A 255 3.97 -16.77 -14.71
N PHE A 256 3.38 -16.17 -13.68
CA PHE A 256 2.33 -15.14 -13.85
C PHE A 256 2.85 -13.89 -14.55
N GLY A 257 4.02 -13.39 -14.17
CA GLY A 257 4.64 -12.23 -14.80
C GLY A 257 4.85 -12.44 -16.29
N LYS A 258 5.39 -13.60 -16.69
CA LYS A 258 5.55 -13.99 -18.10
C LYS A 258 4.21 -14.08 -18.83
N TYR A 259 3.19 -14.69 -18.22
CA TYR A 259 1.85 -14.81 -18.79
C TYR A 259 1.22 -13.43 -19.03
N LEU A 260 1.26 -12.54 -18.04
CA LEU A 260 0.71 -11.19 -18.14
C LEU A 260 1.45 -10.35 -19.18
N LYS A 261 2.78 -10.47 -19.23
CA LYS A 261 3.64 -9.78 -20.21
C LYS A 261 3.29 -10.20 -21.63
N LYS A 262 3.12 -11.51 -21.88
CA LYS A 262 2.73 -12.05 -23.20
C LYS A 262 1.36 -11.54 -23.64
N LYS A 263 0.41 -11.38 -22.72
CA LYS A 263 -0.94 -10.89 -23.04
C LYS A 263 -1.07 -9.36 -23.13
N GLY A 264 -0.02 -8.61 -22.80
CA GLY A 264 -0.08 -7.14 -22.78
C GLY A 264 -1.02 -6.57 -21.70
N ASN A 265 -1.38 -7.35 -20.70
CA ASN A 265 -2.38 -7.04 -19.68
C ASN A 265 -1.78 -6.33 -18.46
N TYR A 266 -0.92 -5.32 -18.66
CA TYR A 266 -0.31 -4.54 -17.59
C TYR A 266 0.04 -3.12 -18.07
N LEU A 267 0.11 -2.17 -17.13
CA LEU A 267 0.62 -0.82 -17.39
C LEU A 267 2.16 -0.84 -17.29
N ARG A 268 2.81 -0.22 -18.25
CA ARG A 268 4.27 -0.05 -18.29
C ARG A 268 4.75 1.03 -17.34
#